data_b12c69d39ab459aea792cc531ff010de
#
_entry.id   b12c69d39ab459aea792cc531ff010de
#
_cell.length_a   1.000
_cell.length_b   1.000
_cell.length_c   1.000
_cell.angle_alpha   90.00
_cell.angle_beta   90.00
_cell.angle_gamma   90.00
#
_symmetry.space_group_name_H-M   'P 1'
#
loop_
_entity.id
_entity.type
_entity.pdbx_description
1 polymer ?
#
loop_
_entity_poly.entity_id
_entity_poly.type
_entity_poly.pdbx_seq_one_letter_code
_entity_poly.pdbx_strand_id
1 'polypeptide(L)'
;MKKIFFGLLIFSGFFSDAQIIRKYSNEFLNIGAGARGLAMGGAVISNQNDVYSPMWNPAGLIDIDRDWQGAAMHAEYFESIAKYDYISYAKSLDNNGGVFGISVVRLGVDNILNTTQLIDA
;
A
#
# COMPACT_ATOMS: atom_id res chain seq x y z
N MET A 1 2.72 -41.22 29.22
CA MET A 1 3.33 -40.24 28.36
C MET A 1 2.31 -39.41 27.54
N LYS A 2 1.28 -39.99 26.88
CA LYS A 2 0.25 -39.25 26.12
C LYS A 2 -0.55 -38.25 26.96
N LYS A 3 -0.84 -38.53 28.23
CA LYS A 3 -1.61 -37.63 29.11
C LYS A 3 -0.83 -36.41 29.59
N ILE A 4 0.50 -36.50 29.68
CA ILE A 4 1.39 -35.39 30.05
C ILE A 4 1.51 -34.39 28.87
N PHE A 5 1.52 -34.90 27.63
CA PHE A 5 1.57 -34.08 26.45
C PHE A 5 0.30 -33.24 26.24
N PHE A 6 -0.87 -33.82 26.59
CA PHE A 6 -2.16 -33.13 26.53
C PHE A 6 -2.28 -32.03 27.59
N GLY A 7 -1.73 -32.23 28.78
CA GLY A 7 -1.68 -31.22 29.85
C GLY A 7 -0.77 -30.03 29.48
N LEU A 8 0.35 -30.28 28.81
CA LEU A 8 1.27 -29.23 28.37
C LEU A 8 0.66 -28.34 27.30
N LEU A 9 -0.18 -28.91 26.42
CA LEU A 9 -0.85 -28.17 25.30
C LEU A 9 -1.93 -27.22 25.83
N ILE A 10 -2.60 -27.59 26.95
CA ILE A 10 -3.63 -26.73 27.58
C ILE A 10 -2.95 -25.54 28.30
N PHE A 11 -1.77 -25.74 28.87
CA PHE A 11 -1.06 -24.72 29.64
C PHE A 11 -0.42 -23.62 28.76
N SER A 12 -0.15 -23.92 27.49
CA SER A 12 0.44 -22.93 26.52
C SER A 12 -0.52 -21.81 26.10
N GLY A 13 -1.84 -21.98 26.34
CA GLY A 13 -2.85 -20.97 25.98
C GLY A 13 -2.97 -19.77 26.92
N PHE A 14 -2.30 -19.79 28.09
CA PHE A 14 -2.45 -18.72 29.09
C PHE A 14 -1.43 -17.58 28.99
N PHE A 15 -0.47 -17.68 28.09
CA PHE A 15 0.54 -16.63 27.83
C PHE A 15 0.33 -15.94 26.49
N SER A 16 -0.90 -15.58 26.16
CA SER A 16 -1.18 -14.77 24.98
C SER A 16 -1.22 -13.30 25.40
N ASP A 17 -0.12 -12.61 25.23
CA ASP A 17 -0.11 -11.16 25.32
C ASP A 17 -0.86 -10.57 24.12
N ALA A 18 -1.89 -9.76 24.38
CA ALA A 18 -2.58 -9.02 23.34
C ALA A 18 -1.59 -8.07 22.66
N GLN A 19 -1.46 -8.20 21.35
CA GLN A 19 -0.57 -7.36 20.58
C GLN A 19 -0.96 -5.88 20.78
N ILE A 20 -0.01 -5.06 21.19
CA ILE A 20 -0.17 -3.61 21.20
C ILE A 20 -0.35 -3.16 19.75
N ILE A 21 -1.51 -2.60 19.42
CA ILE A 21 -1.77 -2.02 18.10
C ILE A 21 -0.76 -0.90 17.88
N ARG A 22 0.21 -1.14 17.02
CA ARG A 22 1.18 -0.13 16.63
C ARG A 22 0.50 0.88 15.72
N LYS A 23 0.59 2.16 16.04
CA LYS A 23 0.21 3.23 15.11
C LYS A 23 1.28 3.32 14.04
N TYR A 24 0.92 3.04 12.79
CA TYR A 24 1.82 3.16 11.64
C TYR A 24 1.80 4.60 11.12
N SER A 25 2.97 5.15 10.84
CA SER A 25 3.11 6.54 10.38
C SER A 25 2.78 6.73 8.90
N ASN A 26 2.75 5.67 8.10
CA ASN A 26 2.61 5.74 6.63
C ASN A 26 1.41 4.92 6.12
N GLU A 27 0.30 4.92 6.83
CA GLU A 27 -0.91 4.18 6.45
C GLU A 27 -1.49 4.58 5.08
N PHE A 28 -1.20 5.80 4.61
CA PHE A 28 -1.63 6.25 3.29
C PHE A 28 -1.02 5.43 2.14
N LEU A 29 0.10 4.74 2.35
CA LEU A 29 0.67 3.83 1.37
C LEU A 29 -0.20 2.58 1.14
N ASN A 30 -1.06 2.23 2.10
CA ASN A 30 -2.00 1.12 1.95
C ASN A 30 -3.17 1.42 1.03
N ILE A 31 -3.38 2.67 0.63
CA ILE A 31 -4.42 3.06 -0.33
C ILE A 31 -4.20 2.35 -1.67
N GLY A 32 -2.94 2.23 -2.09
CA GLY A 32 -2.60 1.61 -3.36
C GLY A 32 -2.75 2.56 -4.55
N ALA A 33 -2.38 2.10 -5.74
CA ALA A 33 -2.47 2.87 -6.97
C ALA A 33 -2.89 2.00 -8.16
N GLY A 34 -3.50 2.66 -9.16
CA GLY A 34 -3.99 2.02 -10.37
C GLY A 34 -5.40 1.47 -10.25
N ALA A 35 -6.25 1.80 -11.24
CA ALA A 35 -7.66 1.44 -11.24
C ALA A 35 -7.89 -0.08 -11.13
N ARG A 36 -7.05 -0.89 -11.79
CA ARG A 36 -7.12 -2.35 -11.73
C ARG A 36 -6.85 -2.85 -10.31
N GLY A 37 -5.77 -2.40 -9.67
CA GLY A 37 -5.40 -2.82 -8.32
C GLY A 37 -6.47 -2.45 -7.29
N LEU A 38 -7.01 -1.24 -7.39
CA LEU A 38 -8.08 -0.75 -6.52
C LEU A 38 -9.38 -1.53 -6.74
N ALA A 39 -9.78 -1.80 -7.99
CA ALA A 39 -10.98 -2.57 -8.30
C ALA A 39 -10.92 -4.01 -7.81
N MET A 40 -9.71 -4.59 -7.73
CA MET A 40 -9.48 -5.94 -7.20
C MET A 40 -9.24 -5.96 -5.68
N GLY A 41 -9.44 -4.84 -4.99
CA GLY A 41 -9.23 -4.75 -3.54
C GLY A 41 -7.78 -5.05 -3.11
N GLY A 42 -6.79 -4.75 -3.96
CA GLY A 42 -5.38 -5.03 -3.71
C GLY A 42 -4.94 -6.47 -4.01
N ALA A 43 -5.82 -7.35 -4.49
CA ALA A 43 -5.48 -8.72 -4.83
C ALA A 43 -4.69 -8.82 -6.16
N VAL A 44 -3.65 -7.99 -6.33
CA VAL A 44 -2.84 -7.89 -7.56
C VAL A 44 -1.36 -8.15 -7.34
N ILE A 45 -0.93 -8.40 -6.12
CA ILE A 45 0.50 -8.51 -5.75
C ILE A 45 1.25 -9.54 -6.61
N SER A 46 0.61 -10.65 -6.95
CA SER A 46 1.22 -11.71 -7.76
C SER A 46 1.03 -11.54 -9.28
N ASN A 47 0.20 -10.59 -9.71
CA ASN A 47 -0.21 -10.44 -11.12
C ASN A 47 -0.13 -8.98 -11.59
N GLN A 48 0.69 -8.18 -10.95
CA GLN A 48 0.98 -6.80 -11.38
C GLN A 48 2.27 -6.82 -12.20
N ASN A 49 2.18 -6.48 -13.48
CA ASN A 49 3.27 -6.50 -14.44
C ASN A 49 3.28 -5.23 -15.31
N ASP A 50 3.02 -4.10 -14.68
CA ASP A 50 2.95 -2.80 -15.34
C ASP A 50 3.62 -1.70 -14.49
N VAL A 51 3.49 -0.47 -14.93
CA VAL A 51 4.04 0.72 -14.29
C VAL A 51 3.53 0.98 -12.87
N TYR A 52 2.47 0.32 -12.41
CA TYR A 52 1.99 0.38 -11.02
C TYR A 52 2.65 -0.66 -10.10
N SER A 53 3.46 -1.56 -10.65
CA SER A 53 4.20 -2.57 -9.88
C SER A 53 5.01 -2.01 -8.73
N PRO A 54 5.65 -0.83 -8.81
CA PRO A 54 6.40 -0.29 -7.67
C PRO A 54 5.57 -0.10 -6.40
N MET A 55 4.25 0.08 -6.55
CA MET A 55 3.33 0.24 -5.42
C MET A 55 2.93 -1.10 -4.80
N TRP A 56 2.74 -2.14 -5.60
CA TRP A 56 2.19 -3.43 -5.18
C TRP A 56 3.25 -4.50 -4.98
N ASN A 57 4.07 -4.71 -6.00
CA ASN A 57 5.17 -5.68 -6.01
C ASN A 57 6.22 -5.25 -7.04
N PRO A 58 7.32 -4.62 -6.62
CA PRO A 58 8.35 -4.13 -7.53
C PRO A 58 8.93 -5.19 -8.47
N ALA A 59 8.93 -6.46 -8.06
CA ALA A 59 9.40 -7.56 -8.91
C ALA A 59 8.58 -7.71 -10.20
N GLY A 60 7.31 -7.30 -10.20
CA GLY A 60 6.47 -7.33 -11.40
C GLY A 60 6.91 -6.35 -12.51
N LEU A 61 7.83 -5.45 -12.23
CA LEU A 61 8.40 -4.58 -13.26
C LEU A 61 9.18 -5.36 -14.33
N ILE A 62 9.74 -6.52 -13.99
CA ILE A 62 10.56 -7.28 -14.94
C ILE A 62 9.73 -7.80 -16.12
N ASP A 63 8.44 -7.94 -15.92
CA ASP A 63 7.50 -8.49 -16.92
C ASP A 63 6.74 -7.40 -17.68
N ILE A 64 7.21 -6.14 -17.66
CA ILE A 64 6.59 -5.10 -18.50
C ILE A 64 6.74 -5.46 -19.98
N ASP A 65 5.64 -5.35 -20.72
CA ASP A 65 5.52 -5.76 -22.12
C ASP A 65 6.00 -4.70 -23.14
N ARG A 66 6.51 -3.55 -22.66
CA ARG A 66 6.91 -2.40 -23.47
C ARG A 66 8.26 -1.87 -23.04
N ASP A 67 8.93 -1.18 -23.96
CA ASP A 67 10.20 -0.51 -23.68
C ASP A 67 10.09 0.52 -22.56
N TRP A 68 8.96 1.18 -22.48
CA TRP A 68 8.66 2.10 -21.38
C TRP A 68 7.15 2.21 -21.13
N GLN A 69 6.81 2.56 -19.92
CA GLN A 69 5.44 2.85 -19.48
C GLN A 69 5.44 4.06 -18.55
N GLY A 70 4.39 4.86 -18.61
CA GLY A 70 4.15 5.97 -17.69
C GLY A 70 2.69 5.98 -17.25
N ALA A 71 2.43 6.34 -16.00
CA ALA A 71 1.09 6.48 -15.46
C ALA A 71 0.99 7.63 -14.47
N ALA A 72 -0.20 8.24 -14.43
CA ALA A 72 -0.59 9.19 -13.39
C ALA A 72 -1.98 8.83 -12.89
N MET A 73 -2.23 9.01 -11.59
CA MET A 73 -3.52 8.82 -10.97
C MET A 73 -3.77 9.97 -9.99
N HIS A 74 -4.98 10.50 -10.02
CA HIS A 74 -5.50 11.42 -9.03
C HIS A 74 -6.78 10.83 -8.44
N ALA A 75 -6.90 10.85 -7.12
CA ALA A 75 -8.10 10.42 -6.42
C ALA A 75 -8.42 11.38 -5.29
N GLU A 76 -9.68 11.70 -5.15
CA GLU A 76 -10.21 12.52 -4.09
C GLU A 76 -11.09 11.70 -3.15
N TYR A 77 -10.87 11.87 -1.86
CA TYR A 77 -11.63 11.19 -0.81
C TYR A 77 -12.28 12.22 0.10
N PHE A 78 -13.43 11.86 0.68
CA PHE A 78 -14.15 12.70 1.65
C PHE A 78 -14.44 14.10 1.11
N GLU A 79 -15.14 14.17 -0.04
CA GLU A 79 -15.52 15.45 -0.68
C GLU A 79 -14.29 16.36 -0.95
N SER A 80 -13.21 15.79 -1.48
CA SER A 80 -11.97 16.51 -1.82
C SER A 80 -11.14 17.01 -0.63
N ILE A 81 -11.46 16.59 0.60
CA ILE A 81 -10.65 16.91 1.78
C ILE A 81 -9.30 16.20 1.71
N ALA A 82 -9.28 14.94 1.32
CA ALA A 82 -8.07 14.19 1.12
C ALA A 82 -7.82 13.91 -0.37
N LYS A 83 -6.66 14.34 -0.86
CA LYS A 83 -6.22 14.19 -2.25
C LYS A 83 -5.04 13.25 -2.30
N TYR A 84 -5.13 12.26 -3.16
CA TYR A 84 -4.10 11.24 -3.35
C TYR A 84 -3.62 11.26 -4.79
N ASP A 85 -2.36 11.56 -4.97
CA ASP A 85 -1.70 11.63 -6.27
C ASP A 85 -0.64 10.54 -6.37
N TYR A 86 -0.60 9.87 -7.51
CA TYR A 86 0.41 8.88 -7.85
C TYR A 86 0.92 9.14 -9.26
N ILE A 87 2.25 9.17 -9.42
CA ILE A 87 2.91 9.22 -10.73
C ILE A 87 3.97 8.15 -10.75
N SER A 88 4.07 7.44 -11.86
CA SER A 88 5.08 6.40 -12.05
C SER A 88 5.58 6.36 -13.48
N TYR A 89 6.85 5.99 -13.62
CA TYR A 89 7.51 5.73 -14.88
C TYR A 89 8.37 4.48 -14.76
N ALA A 90 8.33 3.64 -15.77
CA ALA A 90 9.16 2.45 -15.88
C ALA A 90 9.78 2.33 -17.27
N LYS A 91 11.02 1.89 -17.35
CA LYS A 91 11.75 1.68 -18.59
C LYS A 91 12.53 0.38 -18.53
N SER A 92 12.35 -0.46 -19.55
CA SER A 92 13.19 -1.64 -19.78
C SER A 92 14.58 -1.19 -20.20
N LEU A 93 15.60 -1.82 -19.62
CA LEU A 93 17.00 -1.60 -19.96
C LEU A 93 17.44 -2.70 -20.92
N ASP A 94 18.02 -2.31 -22.07
CA ASP A 94 18.47 -3.26 -23.07
C ASP A 94 19.52 -4.24 -22.52
N ASN A 95 19.67 -5.40 -23.20
CA ASN A 95 20.71 -6.41 -22.92
C ASN A 95 20.65 -7.04 -21.51
N ASN A 96 19.49 -7.51 -21.07
CA ASN A 96 19.32 -8.14 -19.75
C ASN A 96 19.63 -7.22 -18.56
N GLY A 97 19.61 -5.90 -18.76
CA GLY A 97 19.86 -4.89 -17.73
C GLY A 97 18.73 -4.76 -16.71
N GLY A 98 17.62 -5.47 -16.88
CA GLY A 98 16.46 -5.37 -16.00
C GLY A 98 15.55 -4.19 -16.35
N VAL A 99 14.78 -3.71 -15.38
CA VAL A 99 13.85 -2.61 -15.54
C VAL A 99 14.13 -1.54 -14.49
N PHE A 100 14.24 -0.30 -14.93
CA PHE A 100 14.28 0.86 -14.05
C PHE A 100 12.85 1.36 -13.84
N GLY A 101 12.45 1.58 -12.58
CA GLY A 101 11.16 2.18 -12.23
C GLY A 101 11.32 3.26 -11.18
N ILE A 102 10.52 4.30 -11.31
CA ILE A 102 10.40 5.37 -10.31
C ILE A 102 8.93 5.68 -10.09
N SER A 103 8.53 5.88 -8.85
CA SER A 103 7.19 6.31 -8.49
C SER A 103 7.21 7.38 -7.40
N VAL A 104 6.20 8.24 -7.44
CA VAL A 104 5.97 9.29 -6.46
C VAL A 104 4.54 9.19 -5.97
N VAL A 105 4.37 9.21 -4.67
CA VAL A 105 3.07 9.23 -3.97
C VAL A 105 2.96 10.53 -3.19
N ARG A 106 1.82 11.19 -3.29
CA ARG A 106 1.49 12.35 -2.47
C ARG A 106 0.10 12.14 -1.85
N LEU A 107 -0.01 12.33 -0.55
CA LEU A 107 -1.28 12.52 0.13
C LEU A 107 -1.33 13.95 0.68
N GLY A 108 -2.33 14.72 0.25
CA GLY A 108 -2.66 16.02 0.78
C GLY A 108 -3.97 15.97 1.55
N VAL A 109 -4.04 16.64 2.69
CA VAL A 109 -5.29 16.81 3.43
C VAL A 109 -5.49 18.31 3.62
N ASP A 110 -6.54 18.85 2.99
CA ASP A 110 -6.83 20.27 2.96
C ASP A 110 -8.12 20.56 3.75
N ASN A 111 -8.33 21.83 4.11
CA ASN A 111 -9.57 22.33 4.70
C ASN A 111 -10.01 21.65 6.01
N ILE A 112 -9.09 21.24 6.85
CA ILE A 112 -9.43 20.81 8.21
C ILE A 112 -9.82 22.05 9.01
N LEU A 113 -11.11 22.16 9.33
CA LEU A 113 -11.61 23.27 10.15
C LEU A 113 -11.02 23.19 11.54
N ASN A 114 -10.44 24.30 12.01
CA ASN A 114 -9.98 24.42 13.36
C ASN A 114 -11.19 24.67 14.29
N THR A 115 -11.64 23.63 14.96
CA THR A 115 -12.81 23.68 15.84
C THR A 115 -12.52 24.32 17.20
N THR A 116 -11.27 24.61 17.53
CA THR A 116 -10.93 25.23 18.82
C THR A 116 -11.33 26.71 18.90
N GLN A 117 -11.61 27.36 17.77
CA GLN A 117 -12.08 28.76 17.75
C GLN A 117 -13.61 28.88 17.79
N LEU A 118 -14.36 27.76 17.71
CA LEU A 118 -15.82 27.77 17.74
C LEU A 118 -16.41 27.78 19.17
N ILE A 119 -15.57 27.71 20.20
CA ILE A 119 -16.00 27.65 21.60
C ILE A 119 -16.16 29.07 22.23
N ASP A 120 -15.61 30.11 21.57
CA ASP A 120 -15.61 31.47 22.06
C ASP A 120 -16.63 32.40 21.33
N ALA A 121 -17.64 31.86 20.69
CA ALA A 121 -18.69 32.60 19.98
C ALA A 121 -20.06 32.41 20.62
#